data_abe6e1ca630f22d683cbaabaed48c049
#
_entry.id   abe6e1ca630f22d683cbaabaed48c049
#
_cell.length_a   1.000
_cell.length_b   1.000
_cell.length_c   1.000
_cell.angle_alpha   90.00
_cell.angle_beta   90.00
_cell.angle_gamma   90.00
#
_symmetry.space_group_name_H-M   'P 1'
#
loop_
_entity.id
_entity.type
_entity.pdbx_description
1 polymer ?
#
loop_
_entity_poly.entity_id
_entity_poly.type
_entity_poly.pdbx_seq_one_letter_code
_entity_poly.pdbx_strand_id
1 'polypeptide(L)'
;MKEKIINEFEYWKRYDNNGNVIYYKNSDGLEYWKRYDENGNCIHYKNPDGFEEWWDYDKNGNCIYFKNSSGHESWRGYDENGNLIHRKDSDGYEEWYKYNKNGKLIHRKDSDGYESWRNYDENGNLIHTKDSKGYESWCEYDKNSNLIYRIAI
;
A
#
# COMPACT_ATOMS: atom_id res chain seq x y z
N MET A 1 -19.76 26.54 -2.68
CA MET A 1 -18.28 26.51 -2.54
C MET A 1 -17.92 27.46 -1.41
N LYS A 2 -17.22 26.95 -0.37
CA LYS A 2 -16.72 27.80 0.73
C LYS A 2 -15.23 28.02 0.52
N GLU A 3 -14.80 29.28 0.38
CA GLU A 3 -13.40 29.67 0.41
C GLU A 3 -13.04 30.04 1.86
N LYS A 4 -11.92 29.53 2.36
CA LYS A 4 -11.39 29.89 3.67
C LYS A 4 -9.94 30.34 3.51
N ILE A 5 -9.68 31.62 3.81
CA ILE A 5 -8.33 32.20 3.89
C ILE A 5 -7.92 32.19 5.37
N ILE A 6 -6.78 31.60 5.71
CA ILE A 6 -6.18 31.65 7.05
C ILE A 6 -4.72 32.09 6.90
N ASN A 7 -4.33 33.18 7.56
CA ASN A 7 -3.03 33.88 7.55
C ASN A 7 -1.96 33.12 8.36
N GLU A 8 -0.86 32.99 7.83
CA GLU A 8 0.54 33.44 7.76
C GLU A 8 1.33 32.80 6.60
N PHE A 9 0.77 31.79 5.92
CA PHE A 9 1.16 31.33 4.59
C PHE A 9 -0.07 31.55 3.70
N GLU A 10 0.04 32.43 2.71
CA GLU A 10 -1.05 32.62 1.76
C GLU A 10 -1.31 31.30 1.01
N TYR A 11 -2.42 30.65 1.28
CA TYR A 11 -2.88 29.49 0.54
C TYR A 11 -4.36 29.59 0.19
N TRP A 12 -4.73 29.01 -0.95
CA TRP A 12 -6.10 28.91 -1.43
C TRP A 12 -6.53 27.44 -1.43
N LYS A 13 -7.71 27.16 -0.91
CA LYS A 13 -8.34 25.84 -0.94
C LYS A 13 -9.76 25.93 -1.43
N ARG A 14 -10.14 24.95 -2.27
CA ARG A 14 -11.54 24.67 -2.59
C ARG A 14 -11.90 23.29 -2.09
N TYR A 15 -13.14 23.14 -1.69
CA TYR A 15 -13.64 21.89 -1.12
C TYR A 15 -14.86 21.42 -1.92
N ASP A 16 -15.05 20.11 -2.01
CA ASP A 16 -16.30 19.51 -2.47
C ASP A 16 -17.40 19.62 -1.38
N ASN A 17 -18.58 19.05 -1.66
CA ASN A 17 -19.69 19.06 -0.71
C ASN A 17 -19.45 18.22 0.54
N ASN A 18 -18.50 17.27 0.49
CA ASN A 18 -18.14 16.38 1.58
C ASN A 18 -16.98 16.93 2.43
N GLY A 19 -16.41 18.09 2.05
CA GLY A 19 -15.30 18.73 2.76
C GLY A 19 -13.90 18.28 2.31
N ASN A 20 -13.76 17.51 1.24
CA ASN A 20 -12.48 17.12 0.69
C ASN A 20 -11.85 18.28 -0.10
N VAL A 21 -10.53 18.46 0.01
CA VAL A 21 -9.80 19.51 -0.73
C VAL A 21 -9.67 19.12 -2.20
N ILE A 22 -10.42 19.77 -3.09
CA ILE A 22 -10.38 19.52 -4.55
C ILE A 22 -9.41 20.43 -5.31
N TYR A 23 -8.93 21.51 -4.67
CA TYR A 23 -7.91 22.42 -5.19
C TYR A 23 -7.11 22.99 -4.04
N TYR A 24 -5.80 23.11 -4.22
CA TYR A 24 -4.87 23.75 -3.31
C TYR A 24 -3.85 24.58 -4.09
N LYS A 25 -3.48 25.76 -3.55
CA LYS A 25 -2.35 26.57 -3.99
C LYS A 25 -1.77 27.32 -2.81
N ASN A 26 -0.44 27.47 -2.73
CA ASN A 26 0.24 28.30 -1.74
C ASN A 26 1.21 29.30 -2.39
N SER A 27 1.75 30.21 -1.58
CA SER A 27 2.72 31.24 -2.00
C SER A 27 4.05 30.65 -2.47
N ASP A 28 4.41 29.41 -2.04
CA ASP A 28 5.66 28.73 -2.42
C ASP A 28 5.56 28.06 -3.80
N GLY A 29 4.40 28.18 -4.47
CA GLY A 29 4.16 27.63 -5.80
C GLY A 29 3.62 26.20 -5.80
N LEU A 30 3.37 25.58 -4.65
CA LEU A 30 2.68 24.30 -4.61
C LEU A 30 1.23 24.48 -5.04
N GLU A 31 0.83 23.76 -6.07
CA GLU A 31 -0.53 23.80 -6.62
C GLU A 31 -0.95 22.40 -7.04
N TYR A 32 -2.21 22.02 -6.78
CA TYR A 32 -2.77 20.74 -7.24
C TYR A 32 -4.30 20.75 -7.29
N TRP A 33 -4.84 19.80 -8.06
CA TRP A 33 -6.26 19.45 -8.16
C TRP A 33 -6.45 18.00 -7.78
N LYS A 34 -7.56 17.70 -7.09
CA LYS A 34 -7.97 16.34 -6.70
C LYS A 34 -9.44 16.10 -7.00
N ARG A 35 -9.77 14.84 -7.25
CA ARG A 35 -11.15 14.35 -7.26
C ARG A 35 -11.26 13.15 -6.33
N TYR A 36 -12.44 12.97 -5.77
CA TYR A 36 -12.71 11.92 -4.81
C TYR A 36 -13.96 11.14 -5.24
N ASP A 37 -14.03 9.86 -4.84
CA ASP A 37 -15.22 9.04 -4.96
C ASP A 37 -16.24 9.37 -3.84
N GLU A 38 -17.37 8.67 -3.83
CA GLU A 38 -18.42 8.84 -2.83
C GLU A 38 -18.00 8.49 -1.40
N ASN A 39 -16.96 7.65 -1.25
CA ASN A 39 -16.40 7.22 0.03
C ASN A 39 -15.28 8.16 0.54
N GLY A 40 -14.89 9.18 -0.24
CA GLY A 40 -13.82 10.10 0.10
C GLY A 40 -12.42 9.65 -0.28
N ASN A 41 -12.28 8.56 -1.06
CA ASN A 41 -10.98 8.13 -1.58
C ASN A 41 -10.57 9.03 -2.75
N CYS A 42 -9.30 9.44 -2.80
CA CYS A 42 -8.79 10.24 -3.91
C CYS A 42 -8.67 9.37 -5.17
N ILE A 43 -9.44 9.68 -6.22
CA ILE A 43 -9.45 8.93 -7.48
C ILE A 43 -8.66 9.62 -8.60
N HIS A 44 -8.28 10.89 -8.42
CA HIS A 44 -7.47 11.62 -9.39
C HIS A 44 -6.69 12.74 -8.69
N TYR A 45 -5.44 12.90 -9.09
CA TYR A 45 -4.56 14.02 -8.72
C TYR A 45 -3.96 14.62 -9.99
N LYS A 46 -3.78 15.93 -10.01
CA LYS A 46 -3.07 16.67 -11.07
C LYS A 46 -2.27 17.82 -10.48
N ASN A 47 -1.07 18.07 -10.99
CA ASN A 47 -0.27 19.26 -10.70
C ASN A 47 -0.11 20.18 -11.93
N PRO A 48 0.44 21.41 -11.79
CA PRO A 48 0.62 22.36 -12.90
C PRO A 48 1.60 21.88 -13.97
N ASP A 49 2.55 21.00 -13.62
CA ASP A 49 3.55 20.44 -14.55
C ASP A 49 2.97 19.38 -15.49
N GLY A 50 1.67 19.10 -15.33
CA GLY A 50 0.94 18.11 -16.15
C GLY A 50 1.09 16.68 -15.64
N PHE A 51 1.73 16.46 -14.49
CA PHE A 51 1.74 15.15 -13.86
C PHE A 51 0.35 14.81 -13.30
N GLU A 52 -0.14 13.63 -13.63
CA GLU A 52 -1.45 13.13 -13.20
C GLU A 52 -1.35 11.71 -12.66
N GLU A 53 -2.22 11.41 -11.68
CA GLU A 53 -2.38 10.08 -11.09
C GLU A 53 -3.86 9.73 -10.98
N TRP A 54 -4.18 8.45 -11.18
CA TRP A 54 -5.53 7.89 -11.09
C TRP A 54 -5.51 6.65 -10.22
N TRP A 55 -6.56 6.46 -9.40
CA TRP A 55 -6.75 5.32 -8.54
C TRP A 55 -8.17 4.81 -8.63
N ASP A 56 -8.34 3.48 -8.58
CA ASP A 56 -9.60 2.81 -8.33
C ASP A 56 -9.52 2.02 -7.03
N TYR A 57 -10.65 1.92 -6.35
CA TYR A 57 -10.77 1.27 -5.05
C TYR A 57 -11.87 0.21 -5.06
N ASP A 58 -11.70 -0.85 -4.26
CA ASP A 58 -12.77 -1.79 -3.99
C ASP A 58 -13.78 -1.19 -2.97
N LYS A 59 -14.84 -1.95 -2.70
CA LYS A 59 -15.88 -1.56 -1.73
C LYS A 59 -15.39 -1.37 -0.29
N ASN A 60 -14.19 -1.89 0.05
CA ASN A 60 -13.58 -1.79 1.37
C ASN A 60 -12.58 -0.62 1.45
N GLY A 61 -12.37 0.12 0.35
CA GLY A 61 -11.41 1.22 0.27
C GLY A 61 -9.97 0.79 -0.04
N ASN A 62 -9.73 -0.46 -0.42
CA ASN A 62 -8.40 -0.90 -0.84
C ASN A 62 -8.16 -0.45 -2.29
N CYS A 63 -7.00 0.16 -2.55
CA CYS A 63 -6.60 0.58 -3.89
C CYS A 63 -6.31 -0.64 -4.78
N ILE A 64 -7.19 -0.92 -5.76
CA ILE A 64 -7.09 -2.06 -6.69
C ILE A 64 -6.39 -1.73 -8.00
N TYR A 65 -6.35 -0.47 -8.37
CA TYR A 65 -5.67 0.02 -9.57
C TYR A 65 -5.03 1.38 -9.32
N PHE A 66 -3.86 1.57 -9.91
CA PHE A 66 -3.13 2.84 -9.96
C PHE A 66 -2.56 3.05 -11.35
N LYS A 67 -2.60 4.29 -11.83
CA LYS A 67 -1.94 4.74 -13.05
C LYS A 67 -1.39 6.14 -12.87
N ASN A 68 -0.26 6.46 -13.53
CA ASN A 68 0.23 7.83 -13.64
C ASN A 68 0.50 8.25 -15.09
N SER A 69 0.67 9.56 -15.29
CA SER A 69 0.95 10.16 -16.59
C SER A 69 2.32 9.79 -17.19
N SER A 70 3.23 9.19 -16.37
CA SER A 70 4.50 8.62 -16.84
C SER A 70 4.34 7.22 -17.46
N GLY A 71 3.11 6.67 -17.50
CA GLY A 71 2.81 5.36 -18.08
C GLY A 71 2.95 4.19 -17.12
N HIS A 72 3.28 4.42 -15.86
CA HIS A 72 3.30 3.35 -14.86
C HIS A 72 1.86 3.00 -14.45
N GLU A 73 1.55 1.71 -14.44
CA GLU A 73 0.28 1.15 -13.98
C GLU A 73 0.53 0.01 -12.99
N SER A 74 -0.35 -0.16 -12.01
CA SER A 74 -0.31 -1.32 -11.11
C SER A 74 -1.72 -1.78 -10.73
N TRP A 75 -1.87 -3.09 -10.57
CA TRP A 75 -3.11 -3.76 -10.18
C TRP A 75 -2.86 -4.53 -8.90
N ARG A 76 -3.83 -4.52 -7.99
CA ARG A 76 -3.76 -5.20 -6.69
C ARG A 76 -5.03 -5.96 -6.42
N GLY A 77 -4.89 -7.16 -5.88
CA GLY A 77 -6.00 -7.98 -5.39
C GLY A 77 -5.85 -8.23 -3.89
N TYR A 78 -6.97 -8.26 -3.19
CA TYR A 78 -7.02 -8.41 -1.74
C TYR A 78 -7.94 -9.58 -1.37
N ASP A 79 -7.67 -10.22 -0.24
CA ASP A 79 -8.58 -11.19 0.35
C ASP A 79 -9.74 -10.50 1.11
N GLU A 80 -10.65 -11.29 1.67
CA GLU A 80 -11.80 -10.78 2.42
C GLU A 80 -11.41 -10.01 3.69
N ASN A 81 -10.19 -10.20 4.20
CA ASN A 81 -9.66 -9.52 5.38
C ASN A 81 -8.86 -8.25 5.02
N GLY A 82 -8.75 -7.89 3.72
CA GLY A 82 -7.98 -6.75 3.23
C GLY A 82 -6.48 -7.01 3.10
N ASN A 83 -6.01 -8.25 3.21
CA ASN A 83 -4.60 -8.56 2.96
C ASN A 83 -4.33 -8.59 1.44
N LEU A 84 -3.22 -7.98 1.00
CA LEU A 84 -2.78 -8.01 -0.39
C LEU A 84 -2.39 -9.44 -0.79
N ILE A 85 -3.11 -10.05 -1.76
CA ILE A 85 -2.85 -11.41 -2.24
C ILE A 85 -2.18 -11.46 -3.61
N HIS A 86 -2.29 -10.40 -4.39
CA HIS A 86 -1.66 -10.28 -5.71
C HIS A 86 -1.36 -8.83 -6.04
N ARG A 87 -0.22 -8.58 -6.66
CA ARG A 87 0.16 -7.32 -7.30
C ARG A 87 0.75 -7.59 -8.66
N LYS A 88 0.46 -6.72 -9.62
CA LYS A 88 1.05 -6.69 -10.95
C LYS A 88 1.37 -5.25 -11.35
N ASP A 89 2.53 -5.01 -11.95
CA ASP A 89 2.94 -3.73 -12.50
C ASP A 89 2.96 -3.76 -14.04
N SER A 90 2.91 -2.59 -14.66
CA SER A 90 2.89 -2.44 -16.12
C SER A 90 4.17 -2.89 -16.83
N ASP A 91 5.28 -3.05 -16.10
CA ASP A 91 6.54 -3.63 -16.58
C ASP A 91 6.54 -5.16 -16.62
N GLY A 92 5.46 -5.78 -16.14
CA GLY A 92 5.26 -7.23 -16.14
C GLY A 92 5.66 -7.90 -14.83
N TYR A 93 6.18 -7.15 -13.85
CA TYR A 93 6.49 -7.70 -12.54
C TYR A 93 5.21 -8.07 -11.78
N GLU A 94 5.17 -9.29 -11.23
CA GLU A 94 4.05 -9.80 -10.44
C GLU A 94 4.50 -10.40 -9.12
N GLU A 95 3.66 -10.24 -8.08
CA GLU A 95 3.85 -10.82 -6.75
C GLU A 95 2.57 -11.49 -6.26
N TRP A 96 2.72 -12.62 -5.56
CA TRP A 96 1.63 -13.36 -4.92
C TRP A 96 1.96 -13.61 -3.46
N TYR A 97 0.92 -13.48 -2.62
CA TYR A 97 1.05 -13.60 -1.18
C TYR A 97 -0.01 -14.55 -0.62
N LYS A 98 0.35 -15.32 0.41
CA LYS A 98 -0.60 -16.13 1.18
C LYS A 98 -0.44 -15.85 2.65
N TYR A 99 -1.54 -15.83 3.35
CA TYR A 99 -1.61 -15.55 4.77
C TYR A 99 -2.24 -16.73 5.51
N ASN A 100 -1.91 -16.89 6.79
CA ASN A 100 -2.62 -17.79 7.66
C ASN A 100 -3.92 -17.13 8.18
N LYS A 101 -4.71 -17.90 8.92
CA LYS A 101 -5.96 -17.42 9.52
C LYS A 101 -5.84 -16.22 10.46
N ASN A 102 -4.62 -15.92 10.93
CA ASN A 102 -4.32 -14.79 11.81
C ASN A 102 -3.76 -13.57 11.02
N GLY A 103 -3.83 -13.57 9.68
CA GLY A 103 -3.34 -12.49 8.82
C GLY A 103 -1.81 -12.41 8.71
N LYS A 104 -1.05 -13.43 9.16
CA LYS A 104 0.40 -13.45 9.03
C LYS A 104 0.81 -14.04 7.69
N LEU A 105 1.74 -13.37 6.98
CA LEU A 105 2.27 -13.81 5.70
C LEU A 105 3.04 -15.14 5.86
N ILE A 106 2.55 -16.19 5.20
CA ILE A 106 3.16 -17.54 5.23
C ILE A 106 3.90 -17.88 3.96
N HIS A 107 3.57 -17.25 2.84
CA HIS A 107 4.21 -17.50 1.56
C HIS A 107 4.19 -16.26 0.68
N ARG A 108 5.28 -15.97 -0.01
CA ARG A 108 5.40 -14.96 -1.07
C ARG A 108 6.16 -15.58 -2.23
N LYS A 109 5.73 -15.27 -3.44
CA LYS A 109 6.53 -15.50 -4.66
C LYS A 109 6.40 -14.31 -5.60
N ASP A 110 7.36 -14.15 -6.50
CA ASP A 110 7.32 -13.16 -7.57
C ASP A 110 7.61 -13.76 -8.94
N SER A 111 7.41 -12.95 -9.98
CA SER A 111 7.64 -13.32 -11.38
C SER A 111 9.12 -13.53 -11.73
N ASP A 112 10.05 -13.00 -10.93
CA ASP A 112 11.50 -13.16 -11.11
C ASP A 112 12.03 -14.46 -10.50
N GLY A 113 11.13 -15.29 -9.94
CA GLY A 113 11.44 -16.62 -9.38
C GLY A 113 11.88 -16.58 -7.91
N TYR A 114 11.79 -15.44 -7.25
CA TYR A 114 11.96 -15.43 -5.80
C TYR A 114 10.74 -16.02 -5.11
N GLU A 115 11.00 -16.89 -4.12
CA GLU A 115 9.96 -17.54 -3.32
C GLU A 115 10.40 -17.62 -1.86
N SER A 116 9.50 -17.36 -0.91
CA SER A 116 9.80 -17.44 0.52
C SER A 116 8.63 -18.00 1.32
N TRP A 117 8.97 -18.73 2.38
CA TRP A 117 8.02 -19.39 3.29
C TRP A 117 8.30 -19.00 4.72
N ARG A 118 7.24 -18.88 5.52
CA ARG A 118 7.30 -18.51 6.93
C ARG A 118 6.36 -19.38 7.74
N ASN A 119 6.84 -19.86 8.89
CA ASN A 119 6.04 -20.58 9.87
C ASN A 119 6.03 -19.81 11.19
N TYR A 120 4.91 -19.88 11.87
CA TYR A 120 4.69 -19.19 13.14
C TYR A 120 4.20 -20.18 14.19
N ASP A 121 4.56 -19.95 15.47
CA ASP A 121 3.99 -20.67 16.61
C ASP A 121 2.55 -20.20 16.90
N GLU A 122 1.93 -20.80 17.93
CA GLU A 122 0.56 -20.46 18.35
C GLU A 122 0.43 -19.03 18.88
N ASN A 123 1.52 -18.44 19.41
CA ASN A 123 1.59 -17.06 19.88
C ASN A 123 1.82 -16.06 18.73
N GLY A 124 2.12 -16.58 17.52
CA GLY A 124 2.39 -15.80 16.34
C GLY A 124 3.84 -15.33 16.21
N ASN A 125 4.78 -15.91 16.92
CA ASN A 125 6.21 -15.66 16.75
C ASN A 125 6.71 -16.41 15.50
N LEU A 126 7.60 -15.78 14.71
CA LEU A 126 8.20 -16.39 13.51
C LEU A 126 9.24 -17.43 13.94
N ILE A 127 8.90 -18.73 13.80
CA ILE A 127 9.77 -19.85 14.21
C ILE A 127 10.64 -20.39 13.10
N HIS A 128 10.25 -20.19 11.84
CA HIS A 128 11.02 -20.66 10.69
C HIS A 128 10.77 -19.77 9.47
N THR A 129 11.82 -19.49 8.73
CA THR A 129 11.74 -18.88 7.39
C THR A 129 12.77 -19.49 6.47
N LYS A 130 12.39 -19.64 5.20
CA LYS A 130 13.32 -20.03 4.12
C LYS A 130 12.97 -19.30 2.85
N ASP A 131 13.93 -19.21 1.92
CA ASP A 131 13.68 -18.67 0.59
C ASP A 131 14.36 -19.51 -0.52
N SER A 132 14.00 -19.16 -1.77
CA SER A 132 14.52 -19.81 -2.98
C SER A 132 16.00 -19.51 -3.27
N LYS A 133 16.61 -18.55 -2.56
CA LYS A 133 18.03 -18.20 -2.68
C LYS A 133 18.93 -18.96 -1.72
N GLY A 134 18.33 -19.86 -0.92
CA GLY A 134 19.05 -20.72 0.02
C GLY A 134 19.17 -20.18 1.44
N TYR A 135 18.59 -18.99 1.70
CA TYR A 135 18.51 -18.52 3.09
C TYR A 135 17.49 -19.34 3.88
N GLU A 136 17.89 -19.82 5.05
CA GLU A 136 16.99 -20.51 5.97
C GLU A 136 17.34 -20.15 7.42
N SER A 137 16.31 -19.92 8.27
CA SER A 137 16.53 -19.64 9.69
C SER A 137 15.43 -20.18 10.57
N TRP A 138 15.82 -20.54 11.79
CA TRP A 138 14.95 -21.02 12.87
C TRP A 138 15.10 -20.13 14.08
N CYS A 139 13.99 -19.87 14.76
CA CYS A 139 13.94 -19.11 15.99
C CYS A 139 13.19 -19.89 17.08
N GLU A 140 13.64 -19.76 18.31
CA GLU A 140 12.94 -20.26 19.50
C GLU A 140 12.65 -19.13 20.46
N TYR A 141 11.49 -19.18 21.09
CA TYR A 141 10.99 -18.15 21.99
C TYR A 141 10.58 -18.75 23.32
N ASP A 142 10.72 -17.98 24.40
CA ASP A 142 10.16 -18.32 25.70
C ASP A 142 8.64 -18.13 25.75
N LYS A 143 8.03 -18.54 26.87
CA LYS A 143 6.57 -18.39 27.10
C LYS A 143 6.05 -16.95 27.08
N ASN A 144 6.94 -15.96 27.15
CA ASN A 144 6.61 -14.53 27.09
C ASN A 144 6.90 -13.93 25.71
N SER A 145 7.19 -14.79 24.69
CA SER A 145 7.58 -14.39 23.32
C SER A 145 8.91 -13.62 23.23
N ASN A 146 9.80 -13.77 24.20
CA ASN A 146 11.17 -13.28 24.08
C ASN A 146 12.00 -14.30 23.27
N LEU A 147 12.80 -13.82 22.32
CA LEU A 147 13.68 -14.66 21.51
C LEU A 147 14.76 -15.29 22.40
N ILE A 148 14.82 -16.63 22.43
CA ILE A 148 15.85 -17.40 23.13
C ILE A 148 17.09 -17.54 22.26
N TYR A 149 16.92 -18.04 21.02
CA TYR A 149 18.01 -18.12 20.05
C TYR A 149 17.52 -18.05 18.61
N ARG A 150 18.46 -17.82 17.69
CA ARG A 150 18.27 -17.90 16.24
C ARG A 150 19.45 -18.58 15.59
N ILE A 151 19.16 -19.52 14.67
CA ILE A 151 20.13 -20.11 13.75
C ILE A 151 19.74 -19.66 12.34
N ALA A 152 20.74 -19.32 11.53
CA ALA A 152 20.55 -18.99 10.10
C ALA A 152 21.70 -19.61 9.28
N ILE A 153 21.36 -20.12 8.11
CA ILE A 153 22.30 -20.67 7.11
C ILE A 153 22.07 -20.04 5.75
#